data_bab27e55062b86f5f8d611dbca098f05
#
_entry.id   bab27e55062b86f5f8d611dbca098f05
#
_cell.length_a   1.000
_cell.length_b   1.000
_cell.length_c   1.000
_cell.angle_alpha   90.00
_cell.angle_beta   90.00
_cell.angle_gamma   90.00
#
_symmetry.space_group_name_H-M   'P 1'
#
loop_
_entity.id
_entity.type
_entity.pdbx_description
1 polymer ?
#
loop_
_entity_poly.entity_id
_entity_poly.type
_entity_poly.pdbx_seq_one_letter_code
_entity_poly.pdbx_strand_id
1 'polypeptide(L)'
;MNSACIRFYEELNDFLPSSKRKILYPVHFRENPSIKSIFESEGVPHTEVDLVLINGNSVSFSEKIRPGDHVSVYPVFESFDISSVNMTRLKPLREPLFVLDVHLGKLARYLRMMGFDSVYDNSYENDDIIRTSKDEKRSILTRDRKLLMRKEVERGYWIRSEMILDQVSEVIGRFDMGNSIRFFSICTLCNGKLHRVAETTVRMHYPEHKFHLDTVFYQCDKCFHIYWNGDHCKRFEHAIARLGE
;
A
#
# COMPACT_ATOMS: atom_id res chain seq x y z
N MET A 1 7.67 -15.71 -34.90
CA MET A 1 7.54 -15.02 -33.62
C MET A 1 6.31 -15.62 -32.95
N ASN A 2 6.45 -16.16 -31.75
CA ASN A 2 5.34 -16.77 -31.02
C ASN A 2 4.38 -15.69 -30.51
N SER A 3 3.10 -16.00 -30.37
CA SER A 3 2.10 -15.07 -29.83
C SER A 3 1.09 -15.80 -28.92
N ALA A 4 0.62 -15.10 -27.90
CA ALA A 4 -0.49 -15.46 -27.05
C ALA A 4 -1.38 -14.23 -26.87
N CYS A 5 -2.58 -14.39 -26.34
CA CYS A 5 -3.47 -13.28 -26.06
C CYS A 5 -3.53 -13.01 -24.57
N ILE A 6 -3.49 -11.73 -24.16
CA ILE A 6 -3.56 -11.32 -22.75
C ILE A 6 -4.63 -10.26 -22.52
N ARG A 7 -5.30 -10.33 -21.36
CA ARG A 7 -6.24 -9.32 -20.88
C ARG A 7 -5.98 -9.02 -19.42
N PHE A 8 -5.98 -7.74 -19.09
CA PHE A 8 -5.89 -7.23 -17.72
C PHE A 8 -7.25 -6.75 -17.24
N TYR A 9 -7.52 -6.98 -15.96
CA TYR A 9 -8.80 -6.66 -15.35
C TYR A 9 -8.67 -5.51 -14.35
N GLU A 10 -9.78 -4.81 -14.11
CA GLU A 10 -9.98 -3.73 -13.16
C GLU A 10 -8.82 -2.70 -13.17
N GLU A 11 -8.29 -2.34 -12.01
CA GLU A 11 -7.25 -1.32 -11.83
C GLU A 11 -5.90 -1.68 -12.49
N LEU A 12 -5.66 -2.93 -12.89
CA LEU A 12 -4.46 -3.26 -13.67
C LEU A 12 -4.43 -2.54 -15.02
N ASN A 13 -5.58 -2.12 -15.52
CA ASN A 13 -5.67 -1.32 -16.74
C ASN A 13 -5.05 0.07 -16.60
N ASP A 14 -4.85 0.59 -15.38
CA ASP A 14 -4.22 1.90 -15.14
C ASP A 14 -2.74 1.90 -15.53
N PHE A 15 -2.11 0.73 -15.55
CA PHE A 15 -0.72 0.57 -16.00
C PHE A 15 -0.57 0.59 -17.51
N LEU A 16 -1.67 0.38 -18.27
CA LEU A 16 -1.65 0.18 -19.70
C LEU A 16 -1.96 1.47 -20.48
N PRO A 17 -1.41 1.61 -21.69
CA PRO A 17 -1.85 2.65 -22.62
C PRO A 17 -3.33 2.43 -22.99
N SER A 18 -4.04 3.50 -23.30
CA SER A 18 -5.49 3.48 -23.58
C SER A 18 -5.90 2.47 -24.65
N SER A 19 -5.04 2.24 -25.65
CA SER A 19 -5.26 1.27 -26.73
C SER A 19 -5.28 -0.19 -26.30
N LYS A 20 -4.78 -0.52 -25.10
CA LYS A 20 -4.71 -1.88 -24.57
C LYS A 20 -5.67 -2.14 -23.39
N ARG A 21 -6.36 -1.10 -22.91
CA ARG A 21 -7.22 -1.18 -21.73
C ARG A 21 -8.49 -1.97 -22.00
N LYS A 22 -8.86 -2.86 -21.09
CA LYS A 22 -10.13 -3.63 -21.06
C LYS A 22 -10.37 -4.52 -22.28
N ILE A 23 -9.35 -4.76 -23.09
CA ILE A 23 -9.44 -5.62 -24.28
C ILE A 23 -8.49 -6.82 -24.18
N LEU A 24 -8.78 -7.87 -24.91
CA LEU A 24 -7.87 -8.98 -25.18
C LEU A 24 -6.98 -8.57 -26.36
N TYR A 25 -5.65 -8.65 -26.21
CA TYR A 25 -4.71 -8.28 -27.27
C TYR A 25 -3.53 -9.24 -27.37
N PRO A 26 -2.88 -9.36 -28.54
CA PRO A 26 -1.75 -10.25 -28.72
C PRO A 26 -0.48 -9.69 -28.06
N VAL A 27 0.27 -10.59 -27.39
CA VAL A 27 1.64 -10.36 -26.94
C VAL A 27 2.57 -11.29 -27.71
N HIS A 28 3.73 -10.76 -28.09
CA HIS A 28 4.70 -11.48 -28.92
C HIS A 28 5.95 -11.81 -28.09
N PHE A 29 6.47 -13.02 -28.26
CA PHE A 29 7.68 -13.47 -27.58
C PHE A 29 8.50 -14.42 -28.44
N ARG A 30 9.78 -14.58 -28.14
CA ARG A 30 10.70 -15.44 -28.91
C ARG A 30 10.86 -16.82 -28.30
N GLU A 31 11.05 -16.89 -26.99
CA GLU A 31 11.16 -18.11 -26.19
C GLU A 31 9.86 -18.34 -25.44
N ASN A 32 9.85 -19.32 -24.52
CA ASN A 32 8.72 -19.53 -23.62
C ASN A 32 9.04 -18.81 -22.29
N PRO A 33 8.81 -17.49 -22.16
CA PRO A 33 9.09 -16.72 -20.95
C PRO A 33 8.09 -17.09 -19.84
N SER A 34 8.42 -16.73 -18.60
CA SER A 34 7.44 -16.83 -17.52
C SER A 34 6.31 -15.83 -17.73
N ILE A 35 5.11 -16.16 -17.24
CA ILE A 35 3.98 -15.25 -17.32
C ILE A 35 4.26 -13.93 -16.58
N LYS A 36 5.01 -13.97 -15.48
CA LYS A 36 5.51 -12.78 -14.78
C LYS A 36 6.26 -11.86 -15.73
N SER A 37 7.22 -12.38 -16.50
CA SER A 37 7.99 -11.59 -17.44
C SER A 37 7.12 -10.93 -18.52
N ILE A 38 6.05 -11.59 -18.94
CA ILE A 38 5.12 -11.05 -19.94
C ILE A 38 4.36 -9.85 -19.37
N PHE A 39 3.66 -9.99 -18.25
CA PHE A 39 2.85 -8.88 -17.74
C PHE A 39 3.72 -7.73 -17.21
N GLU A 40 4.93 -7.99 -16.70
CA GLU A 40 5.89 -6.93 -16.35
C GLU A 40 6.40 -6.18 -17.60
N SER A 41 6.60 -6.86 -18.72
CA SER A 41 6.95 -6.19 -19.98
C SER A 41 5.84 -5.28 -20.52
N GLU A 42 4.60 -5.55 -20.14
CA GLU A 42 3.44 -4.67 -20.41
C GLU A 42 3.32 -3.50 -19.43
N GLY A 43 4.18 -3.42 -18.43
CA GLY A 43 4.23 -2.33 -17.45
C GLY A 43 3.45 -2.60 -16.15
N VAL A 44 2.96 -3.82 -15.94
CA VAL A 44 2.18 -4.20 -14.75
C VAL A 44 3.10 -4.85 -13.71
N PRO A 45 3.30 -4.25 -12.53
CA PRO A 45 4.11 -4.83 -11.48
C PRO A 45 3.47 -6.11 -10.91
N HIS A 46 4.30 -7.11 -10.62
CA HIS A 46 3.81 -8.36 -10.02
C HIS A 46 3.19 -8.17 -8.62
N THR A 47 3.54 -7.11 -7.92
CA THR A 47 2.97 -6.77 -6.61
C THR A 47 1.50 -6.33 -6.66
N GLU A 48 1.02 -5.95 -7.85
CA GLU A 48 -0.37 -5.55 -8.09
C GLU A 48 -1.24 -6.73 -8.58
N VAL A 49 -0.62 -7.86 -8.92
CA VAL A 49 -1.30 -9.05 -9.48
C VAL A 49 -1.53 -10.07 -8.40
N ASP A 50 -2.75 -10.58 -8.29
CA ASP A 50 -3.12 -11.61 -7.32
C ASP A 50 -3.43 -12.97 -7.97
N LEU A 51 -4.07 -12.95 -9.13
CA LEU A 51 -4.45 -14.17 -9.83
C LEU A 51 -4.09 -14.09 -11.31
N VAL A 52 -3.49 -15.14 -11.81
CA VAL A 52 -3.27 -15.34 -13.25
C VAL A 52 -3.92 -16.65 -13.70
N LEU A 53 -4.71 -16.56 -14.75
CA LEU A 53 -5.26 -17.74 -15.42
C LEU A 53 -4.64 -17.90 -16.80
N ILE A 54 -4.19 -19.09 -17.13
CA ILE A 54 -3.84 -19.51 -18.50
C ILE A 54 -4.87 -20.55 -18.95
N ASN A 55 -5.60 -20.24 -20.02
CA ASN A 55 -6.67 -21.09 -20.56
C ASN A 55 -7.71 -21.49 -19.49
N GLY A 56 -8.03 -20.56 -18.57
CA GLY A 56 -8.98 -20.76 -17.48
C GLY A 56 -8.42 -21.45 -16.23
N ASN A 57 -7.17 -21.91 -16.23
CA ASN A 57 -6.54 -22.56 -15.09
C ASN A 57 -5.63 -21.61 -14.33
N SER A 58 -5.72 -21.58 -13.00
CA SER A 58 -4.82 -20.78 -12.16
C SER A 58 -3.39 -21.30 -12.24
N VAL A 59 -2.43 -20.37 -12.34
CA VAL A 59 -1.03 -20.70 -12.51
C VAL A 59 -0.14 -19.83 -11.61
N SER A 60 1.06 -20.31 -11.31
CA SER A 60 2.07 -19.51 -10.60
C SER A 60 2.75 -18.50 -11.55
N PHE A 61 3.39 -17.50 -10.99
CA PHE A 61 4.16 -16.52 -11.77
C PHE A 61 5.32 -17.09 -12.58
N SER A 62 5.82 -18.26 -12.20
CA SER A 62 6.90 -18.96 -12.89
C SER A 62 6.42 -19.79 -14.09
N GLU A 63 5.10 -19.97 -14.25
CA GLU A 63 4.54 -20.73 -15.36
C GLU A 63 4.97 -20.16 -16.72
N LYS A 64 5.23 -21.04 -17.66
CA LYS A 64 5.72 -20.67 -18.99
C LYS A 64 4.56 -20.52 -19.97
N ILE A 65 4.49 -19.35 -20.62
CA ILE A 65 3.51 -19.08 -21.66
C ILE A 65 3.87 -19.83 -22.94
N ARG A 66 2.86 -20.30 -23.66
CA ARG A 66 2.99 -21.03 -24.94
C ARG A 66 2.25 -20.29 -26.06
N PRO A 67 2.63 -20.52 -27.32
CA PRO A 67 1.89 -19.99 -28.45
C PRO A 67 0.41 -20.41 -28.42
N GLY A 68 -0.48 -19.45 -28.63
CA GLY A 68 -1.93 -19.68 -28.62
C GLY A 68 -2.61 -19.61 -27.25
N ASP A 69 -1.85 -19.43 -26.15
CA ASP A 69 -2.45 -19.30 -24.83
C ASP A 69 -3.33 -18.05 -24.69
N HIS A 70 -4.38 -18.19 -23.89
CA HIS A 70 -5.25 -17.10 -23.45
C HIS A 70 -4.98 -16.80 -21.98
N VAL A 71 -4.48 -15.60 -21.70
CA VAL A 71 -4.06 -15.16 -20.36
C VAL A 71 -5.02 -14.13 -19.82
N SER A 72 -5.49 -14.35 -18.58
CA SER A 72 -6.27 -13.38 -17.80
C SER A 72 -5.52 -13.02 -16.54
N VAL A 73 -5.27 -11.71 -16.33
CA VAL A 73 -4.51 -11.18 -15.19
C VAL A 73 -5.41 -10.32 -14.34
N TYR A 74 -5.54 -10.67 -13.06
CA TYR A 74 -6.43 -10.03 -12.11
C TYR A 74 -5.67 -9.33 -10.99
N PRO A 75 -6.18 -8.18 -10.52
CA PRO A 75 -5.63 -7.48 -9.38
C PRO A 75 -5.90 -8.23 -8.08
N VAL A 76 -5.51 -7.62 -6.98
CA VAL A 76 -5.77 -8.16 -5.65
C VAL A 76 -7.26 -8.12 -5.32
N PHE A 77 -7.76 -9.24 -4.83
CA PHE A 77 -9.12 -9.37 -4.33
C PHE A 77 -9.17 -9.11 -2.83
N GLU A 78 -9.75 -7.95 -2.42
CA GLU A 78 -9.87 -7.58 -1.01
C GLU A 78 -11.08 -8.25 -0.33
N SER A 79 -12.19 -8.39 -1.08
CA SER A 79 -13.47 -8.85 -0.54
C SER A 79 -13.72 -10.36 -0.70
N PHE A 80 -12.86 -11.06 -1.42
CA PHE A 80 -13.03 -12.49 -1.69
C PHE A 80 -11.82 -13.30 -1.25
N ASP A 81 -12.06 -14.35 -0.47
CA ASP A 81 -11.03 -15.34 -0.18
C ASP A 81 -10.84 -16.26 -1.38
N ILE A 82 -9.81 -15.97 -2.17
CA ILE A 82 -9.40 -16.80 -3.32
C ILE A 82 -8.26 -17.76 -2.98
N SER A 83 -7.94 -17.95 -1.70
CA SER A 83 -6.81 -18.76 -1.25
C SER A 83 -6.83 -20.20 -1.78
N SER A 84 -8.02 -20.75 -2.04
CA SER A 84 -8.19 -22.09 -2.61
C SER A 84 -7.77 -22.21 -4.09
N VAL A 85 -7.76 -21.11 -4.83
CA VAL A 85 -7.44 -21.06 -6.27
C VAL A 85 -6.21 -20.20 -6.58
N ASN A 86 -5.70 -19.47 -5.60
CA ASN A 86 -4.59 -18.56 -5.78
C ASN A 86 -3.24 -19.29 -5.63
N MET A 87 -2.50 -19.41 -6.73
CA MET A 87 -1.16 -20.01 -6.77
C MET A 87 -0.02 -18.96 -6.78
N THR A 88 -0.35 -17.68 -6.69
CA THR A 88 0.60 -16.60 -6.96
C THR A 88 1.08 -15.86 -5.72
N ARG A 89 0.34 -15.84 -4.60
CA ARG A 89 0.54 -14.89 -3.52
C ARG A 89 0.88 -15.46 -2.14
N LEU A 90 1.71 -14.69 -1.42
CA LEU A 90 1.88 -14.79 0.03
C LEU A 90 0.58 -14.38 0.74
N LYS A 91 0.26 -15.03 1.87
CA LYS A 91 -0.94 -14.70 2.66
C LYS A 91 -1.03 -13.20 2.98
N PRO A 92 -2.23 -12.59 2.94
CA PRO A 92 -2.43 -11.21 3.37
C PRO A 92 -1.88 -10.99 4.79
N LEU A 93 -1.30 -9.82 5.04
CA LEU A 93 -0.89 -9.44 6.40
C LEU A 93 -2.16 -9.07 7.18
N ARG A 94 -2.36 -9.67 8.36
CA ARG A 94 -3.49 -9.33 9.23
C ARG A 94 -3.45 -7.89 9.72
N GLU A 95 -2.24 -7.34 9.89
CA GLU A 95 -1.98 -5.95 10.22
C GLU A 95 -0.96 -5.43 9.21
N PRO A 96 -1.37 -4.62 8.24
CA PRO A 96 -0.46 -4.13 7.23
C PRO A 96 0.55 -3.14 7.83
N LEU A 97 1.82 -3.40 7.63
CA LEU A 97 2.93 -2.52 7.94
C LEU A 97 3.42 -1.88 6.63
N PHE A 98 3.77 -0.61 6.67
CA PHE A 98 4.17 0.12 5.47
C PHE A 98 5.60 0.64 5.56
N VAL A 99 6.26 0.72 4.42
CA VAL A 99 7.42 1.58 4.16
C VAL A 99 7.10 2.44 2.94
N LEU A 100 7.34 3.74 3.05
CA LEU A 100 6.94 4.70 2.02
C LEU A 100 8.15 5.30 1.31
N ASP A 101 7.98 5.49 0.01
CA ASP A 101 8.87 6.25 -0.85
C ASP A 101 9.00 7.72 -0.38
N VAL A 102 10.15 8.32 -0.64
CA VAL A 102 10.52 9.69 -0.21
C VAL A 102 9.50 10.76 -0.63
N HIS A 103 8.75 10.55 -1.71
CA HIS A 103 7.72 11.47 -2.18
C HIS A 103 6.40 11.39 -1.39
N LEU A 104 6.23 10.39 -0.52
CA LEU A 104 5.00 10.08 0.20
C LEU A 104 5.04 10.45 1.70
N GLY A 105 5.93 11.37 2.11
CA GLY A 105 6.08 11.76 3.51
C GLY A 105 4.80 12.33 4.15
N LYS A 106 3.96 13.02 3.37
CA LYS A 106 2.67 13.49 3.84
C LYS A 106 1.70 12.32 4.09
N LEU A 107 1.67 11.34 3.19
CA LEU A 107 0.87 10.12 3.35
C LEU A 107 1.33 9.32 4.59
N ALA A 108 2.64 9.18 4.82
CA ALA A 108 3.17 8.53 6.02
C ALA A 108 2.64 9.14 7.31
N ARG A 109 2.59 10.49 7.37
CA ARG A 109 2.02 11.21 8.52
C ARG A 109 0.54 10.92 8.72
N TYR A 110 -0.25 10.87 7.65
CA TYR A 110 -1.68 10.60 7.71
C TYR A 110 -1.95 9.14 8.13
N LEU A 111 -1.22 8.17 7.60
CA LEU A 111 -1.31 6.78 8.01
C LEU A 111 -0.96 6.59 9.50
N ARG A 112 0.12 7.21 9.97
CA ARG A 112 0.49 7.21 11.39
C ARG A 112 -0.58 7.86 12.29
N MET A 113 -1.20 8.95 11.83
CA MET A 113 -2.29 9.61 12.57
C MET A 113 -3.49 8.68 12.76
N MET A 114 -3.76 7.82 11.77
CA MET A 114 -4.79 6.78 11.83
C MET A 114 -4.37 5.51 12.58
N GLY A 115 -3.12 5.46 13.04
CA GLY A 115 -2.62 4.33 13.84
C GLY A 115 -1.95 3.22 13.03
N PHE A 116 -1.59 3.47 11.77
CA PHE A 116 -0.89 2.50 10.94
C PHE A 116 0.62 2.71 10.97
N ASP A 117 1.33 1.65 11.33
CA ASP A 117 2.80 1.66 11.37
C ASP A 117 3.36 1.88 9.95
N SER A 118 4.00 3.04 9.77
CA SER A 118 4.40 3.54 8.46
C SER A 118 5.81 4.12 8.54
N VAL A 119 6.82 3.31 8.20
CA VAL A 119 8.23 3.74 8.15
C VAL A 119 8.42 4.69 6.96
N TYR A 120 9.08 5.81 7.23
CA TYR A 120 9.41 6.81 6.24
C TYR A 120 10.66 7.56 6.66
N ASP A 121 11.58 7.73 5.73
CA ASP A 121 12.74 8.61 5.85
C ASP A 121 12.99 9.30 4.50
N ASN A 122 13.23 10.61 4.53
CA ASN A 122 13.46 11.40 3.31
C ASN A 122 14.86 11.18 2.69
N SER A 123 15.74 10.46 3.38
CA SER A 123 17.07 10.06 2.91
C SER A 123 17.11 8.65 2.30
N TYR A 124 15.99 7.90 2.37
CA TYR A 124 15.96 6.54 1.84
C TYR A 124 16.14 6.51 0.32
N GLU A 125 17.04 5.65 -0.11
CA GLU A 125 17.12 5.23 -1.50
C GLU A 125 16.25 3.97 -1.74
N ASN A 126 16.05 3.61 -2.99
CA ASN A 126 15.24 2.44 -3.36
C ASN A 126 15.73 1.14 -2.68
N ASP A 127 17.03 0.98 -2.50
CA ASP A 127 17.60 -0.20 -1.83
C ASP A 127 17.30 -0.22 -0.34
N ASP A 128 17.24 0.93 0.33
CA ASP A 128 16.85 1.05 1.74
C ASP A 128 15.37 0.68 1.94
N ILE A 129 14.50 1.16 1.04
CA ILE A 129 13.08 0.84 1.04
C ILE A 129 12.87 -0.67 0.87
N ILE A 130 13.57 -1.29 -0.09
CA ILE A 130 13.46 -2.73 -0.34
C ILE A 130 13.98 -3.52 0.85
N ARG A 131 15.13 -3.14 1.41
CA ARG A 131 15.71 -3.79 2.59
C ARG A 131 14.74 -3.73 3.77
N THR A 132 14.22 -2.54 4.10
CA THR A 132 13.23 -2.33 5.17
C THR A 132 11.97 -3.16 4.93
N SER A 133 11.48 -3.19 3.68
CA SER A 133 10.32 -3.99 3.31
C SER A 133 10.54 -5.48 3.58
N LYS A 134 11.69 -6.02 3.23
CA LYS A 134 12.01 -7.44 3.43
C LYS A 134 12.22 -7.79 4.89
N ASP A 135 13.06 -7.03 5.58
CA ASP A 135 13.47 -7.32 6.96
C ASP A 135 12.31 -7.23 7.93
N GLU A 136 11.39 -6.28 7.70
CA GLU A 136 10.25 -6.02 8.56
C GLU A 136 8.90 -6.48 7.96
N LYS A 137 8.92 -7.14 6.80
CA LYS A 137 7.72 -7.62 6.07
C LYS A 137 6.71 -6.52 5.79
N ARG A 138 7.17 -5.33 5.39
CA ARG A 138 6.37 -4.15 5.08
C ARG A 138 5.94 -4.12 3.63
N SER A 139 4.74 -3.63 3.37
CA SER A 139 4.29 -3.29 2.01
C SER A 139 4.90 -1.96 1.60
N ILE A 140 5.51 -1.90 0.41
CA ILE A 140 6.05 -0.68 -0.17
C ILE A 140 4.89 0.15 -0.74
N LEU A 141 4.77 1.42 -0.32
CA LEU A 141 3.89 2.39 -0.96
C LEU A 141 4.76 3.36 -1.76
N THR A 142 4.54 3.45 -3.07
CA THR A 142 5.36 4.29 -3.94
C THR A 142 4.59 4.83 -5.13
N ARG A 143 5.09 5.91 -5.73
CA ARG A 143 4.67 6.39 -7.05
C ARG A 143 5.63 5.94 -8.17
N ASP A 144 6.71 5.26 -7.85
CA ASP A 144 7.65 4.68 -8.82
C ASP A 144 7.29 3.23 -9.17
N ARG A 145 6.69 3.03 -10.34
CA ARG A 145 6.37 1.69 -10.86
C ARG A 145 7.60 0.80 -11.04
N LYS A 146 8.75 1.39 -11.35
CA LYS A 146 10.00 0.63 -11.57
C LYS A 146 10.50 -0.01 -10.28
N LEU A 147 10.31 0.69 -9.16
CA LEU A 147 10.63 0.13 -7.84
C LEU A 147 9.82 -1.16 -7.58
N LEU A 148 8.52 -1.15 -7.88
CA LEU A 148 7.64 -2.30 -7.68
C LEU A 148 7.93 -3.49 -8.62
N MET A 149 8.62 -3.25 -9.75
CA MET A 149 9.02 -4.30 -10.69
C MET A 149 10.35 -4.98 -10.33
N ARG A 150 11.06 -4.47 -9.33
CA ARG A 150 12.29 -5.12 -8.89
C ARG A 150 11.98 -6.50 -8.31
N LYS A 151 12.77 -7.50 -8.72
CA LYS A 151 12.56 -8.91 -8.31
C LYS A 151 12.62 -9.14 -6.80
N GLU A 152 13.32 -8.25 -6.09
CA GLU A 152 13.47 -8.28 -4.64
C GLU A 152 12.23 -7.80 -3.89
N VAL A 153 11.29 -7.12 -4.56
CA VAL A 153 10.05 -6.59 -3.95
C VAL A 153 9.00 -7.69 -3.96
N GLU A 154 8.54 -8.07 -2.78
CA GLU A 154 7.49 -9.10 -2.62
C GLU A 154 6.11 -8.48 -2.46
N ARG A 155 6.03 -7.32 -1.80
CA ARG A 155 4.78 -6.63 -1.45
C ARG A 155 4.90 -5.15 -1.74
N GLY A 156 3.93 -4.59 -2.40
CA GLY A 156 3.92 -3.16 -2.67
C GLY A 156 2.66 -2.74 -3.40
N TYR A 157 2.43 -1.44 -3.41
CA TYR A 157 1.30 -0.83 -4.05
C TYR A 157 1.69 0.51 -4.70
N TRP A 158 1.24 0.73 -5.92
CA TRP A 158 1.45 1.96 -6.64
C TRP A 158 0.36 2.98 -6.29
N ILE A 159 0.75 4.08 -5.65
CA ILE A 159 -0.16 5.19 -5.34
C ILE A 159 -0.46 5.99 -6.61
N ARG A 160 -1.71 5.97 -7.03
CA ARG A 160 -2.21 6.59 -8.26
C ARG A 160 -2.55 8.06 -8.04
N SER A 161 -3.20 8.34 -6.92
CA SER A 161 -3.76 9.64 -6.58
C SER A 161 -2.68 10.69 -6.29
N GLU A 162 -2.98 11.95 -6.60
CA GLU A 162 -2.10 13.09 -6.31
C GLU A 162 -2.52 13.83 -5.04
N MET A 163 -3.83 13.93 -4.81
CA MET A 163 -4.38 14.58 -3.63
C MET A 163 -4.27 13.70 -2.40
N ILE A 164 -3.87 14.29 -1.28
CA ILE A 164 -3.54 13.52 -0.07
C ILE A 164 -4.72 12.71 0.49
N LEU A 165 -5.94 13.25 0.48
CA LEU A 165 -7.10 12.53 0.97
C LEU A 165 -7.47 11.36 0.06
N ASP A 166 -7.30 11.51 -1.25
CA ASP A 166 -7.50 10.44 -2.21
C ASP A 166 -6.44 9.34 -2.04
N GLN A 167 -5.17 9.69 -1.79
CA GLN A 167 -4.11 8.73 -1.44
C GLN A 167 -4.47 7.93 -0.18
N VAL A 168 -4.99 8.61 0.84
CA VAL A 168 -5.43 7.98 2.09
C VAL A 168 -6.58 7.01 1.82
N SER A 169 -7.62 7.46 1.10
CA SER A 169 -8.76 6.62 0.71
C SER A 169 -8.33 5.40 -0.10
N GLU A 170 -7.45 5.61 -1.07
CA GLU A 170 -6.88 4.57 -1.91
C GLU A 170 -6.15 3.49 -1.09
N VAL A 171 -5.32 3.89 -0.11
CA VAL A 171 -4.61 2.93 0.75
C VAL A 171 -5.57 2.23 1.72
N ILE A 172 -6.52 2.95 2.33
CA ILE A 172 -7.52 2.34 3.22
C ILE A 172 -8.34 1.28 2.48
N GLY A 173 -8.85 1.60 1.29
CA GLY A 173 -9.60 0.66 0.46
C GLY A 173 -8.75 -0.52 0.01
N ARG A 174 -7.53 -0.25 -0.49
CA ARG A 174 -6.61 -1.28 -1.01
C ARG A 174 -6.21 -2.33 0.03
N PHE A 175 -6.16 -1.99 1.30
CA PHE A 175 -5.73 -2.88 2.38
C PHE A 175 -6.86 -3.21 3.37
N ASP A 176 -8.10 -2.86 3.05
CA ASP A 176 -9.31 -3.09 3.87
C ASP A 176 -9.11 -2.64 5.34
N MET A 177 -8.61 -1.41 5.52
CA MET A 177 -8.20 -0.93 6.84
C MET A 177 -9.24 -0.06 7.55
N GLY A 178 -10.41 0.18 6.95
CA GLY A 178 -11.41 1.08 7.51
C GLY A 178 -11.79 0.78 8.95
N ASN A 179 -11.95 -0.50 9.29
CA ASN A 179 -12.31 -0.96 10.63
C ASN A 179 -11.13 -1.03 11.62
N SER A 180 -9.90 -0.78 11.15
CA SER A 180 -8.66 -0.91 11.95
C SER A 180 -8.09 0.44 12.38
N ILE A 181 -8.75 1.56 12.08
CA ILE A 181 -8.29 2.91 12.41
C ILE A 181 -8.27 3.10 13.93
N ARG A 182 -7.12 3.53 14.47
CA ARG A 182 -6.90 3.81 15.89
C ARG A 182 -6.12 5.11 16.06
N PHE A 183 -6.84 6.22 16.13
CA PHE A 183 -6.21 7.53 16.38
C PHE A 183 -5.41 7.53 17.69
N PHE A 184 -4.37 8.35 17.73
CA PHE A 184 -3.48 8.51 18.89
C PHE A 184 -2.77 7.23 19.37
N SER A 185 -2.50 6.29 18.48
CA SER A 185 -1.72 5.09 18.79
C SER A 185 -0.28 5.16 18.30
N ILE A 186 -0.02 5.90 17.21
CA ILE A 186 1.29 6.04 16.56
C ILE A 186 1.69 7.51 16.45
N CYS A 187 2.95 7.80 16.75
CA CYS A 187 3.56 9.12 16.63
C CYS A 187 3.68 9.52 15.15
N THR A 188 3.09 10.65 14.77
CA THR A 188 3.13 11.15 13.38
C THR A 188 4.54 11.58 12.93
N LEU A 189 5.44 11.89 13.88
CA LEU A 189 6.81 12.33 13.59
C LEU A 189 7.76 11.15 13.39
N CYS A 190 7.84 10.23 14.36
CA CYS A 190 8.89 9.20 14.40
C CYS A 190 8.39 7.76 14.32
N ASN A 191 7.08 7.55 14.11
CA ASN A 191 6.48 6.21 14.05
C ASN A 191 6.59 5.41 15.37
N GLY A 192 6.90 6.05 16.51
CA GLY A 192 6.90 5.45 17.84
C GLY A 192 5.47 5.26 18.38
N LYS A 193 5.29 4.48 19.42
CA LYS A 193 4.00 4.29 20.06
C LYS A 193 3.62 5.50 20.92
N LEU A 194 2.33 5.78 21.00
CA LEU A 194 1.78 6.82 21.88
C LEU A 194 1.17 6.18 23.11
N HIS A 195 1.48 6.76 24.27
CA HIS A 195 0.92 6.37 25.56
C HIS A 195 0.18 7.54 26.18
N ARG A 196 -0.94 7.25 26.83
CA ARG A 196 -1.68 8.26 27.56
C ARG A 196 -0.86 8.79 28.74
N VAL A 197 -0.82 10.10 28.92
CA VAL A 197 -0.10 10.77 30.01
C VAL A 197 -1.01 11.73 30.78
N ALA A 198 -0.63 12.05 32.01
CA ALA A 198 -1.35 13.00 32.84
C ALA A 198 -1.13 14.45 32.36
N GLU A 199 -2.11 15.32 32.59
CA GLU A 199 -2.00 16.75 32.29
C GLU A 199 -0.78 17.40 32.96
N THR A 200 -0.41 16.96 34.16
CA THR A 200 0.76 17.46 34.88
C THR A 200 2.06 17.32 34.10
N THR A 201 2.21 16.19 33.37
CA THR A 201 3.36 15.97 32.46
C THR A 201 3.38 17.01 31.33
N VAL A 202 2.20 17.32 30.79
CA VAL A 202 2.06 18.27 29.66
C VAL A 202 2.33 19.70 30.12
N ARG A 203 1.85 20.06 31.31
CA ARG A 203 2.04 21.39 31.89
C ARG A 203 3.51 21.76 32.14
N MET A 204 4.37 20.79 32.33
CA MET A 204 5.82 21.04 32.40
C MET A 204 6.40 21.57 31.08
N HIS A 205 5.80 21.24 29.95
CA HIS A 205 6.25 21.65 28.62
C HIS A 205 5.43 22.83 28.05
N TYR A 206 4.16 22.94 28.47
CA TYR A 206 3.20 23.94 27.97
C TYR A 206 2.45 24.62 29.14
N PRO A 207 3.13 25.36 30.02
CA PRO A 207 2.53 25.90 31.26
C PRO A 207 1.40 26.90 31.00
N GLU A 208 1.55 27.73 29.94
CA GLU A 208 0.61 28.79 29.61
C GLU A 208 -0.55 28.36 28.71
N HIS A 209 -0.54 27.12 28.22
CA HIS A 209 -1.57 26.65 27.28
C HIS A 209 -2.88 26.36 28.00
N LYS A 210 -3.99 26.89 27.46
CA LYS A 210 -5.34 26.61 27.97
C LYS A 210 -5.91 25.39 27.29
N PHE A 211 -5.99 24.29 28.03
CA PHE A 211 -6.61 23.06 27.58
C PHE A 211 -8.10 23.01 27.99
N HIS A 212 -8.95 22.36 27.20
CA HIS A 212 -10.30 22.05 27.57
C HIS A 212 -10.33 20.93 28.64
N LEU A 213 -11.37 20.91 29.48
CA LEU A 213 -11.51 19.94 30.59
C LEU A 213 -11.44 18.48 30.13
N ASP A 214 -11.93 18.20 28.90
CA ASP A 214 -11.99 16.86 28.34
C ASP A 214 -10.76 16.52 27.47
N THR A 215 -9.68 17.30 27.56
CA THR A 215 -8.48 17.06 26.78
C THR A 215 -7.76 15.81 27.24
N VAL A 216 -7.54 14.87 26.33
CA VAL A 216 -6.74 13.67 26.57
C VAL A 216 -5.37 13.85 25.94
N PHE A 217 -4.33 13.52 26.72
CA PHE A 217 -2.94 13.73 26.33
C PHE A 217 -2.23 12.41 26.09
N TYR A 218 -1.35 12.44 25.07
CA TYR A 218 -0.52 11.30 24.70
C TYR A 218 0.93 11.76 24.51
N GLN A 219 1.87 10.89 24.83
CA GLN A 219 3.30 11.14 24.62
C GLN A 219 3.93 9.97 23.86
N CYS A 220 4.83 10.28 22.95
CA CYS A 220 5.59 9.28 22.23
C CYS A 220 6.68 8.66 23.10
N ASP A 221 6.82 7.33 23.04
CA ASP A 221 7.85 6.56 23.76
C ASP A 221 9.27 6.77 23.22
N LYS A 222 9.40 7.22 21.94
CA LYS A 222 10.70 7.41 21.26
C LYS A 222 11.17 8.85 21.27
N CYS A 223 10.35 9.78 20.78
CA CYS A 223 10.76 11.19 20.60
C CYS A 223 10.15 12.13 21.66
N PHE A 224 9.36 11.62 22.59
CA PHE A 224 8.72 12.36 23.69
C PHE A 224 7.79 13.49 23.25
N HIS A 225 7.45 13.58 21.96
CA HIS A 225 6.52 14.57 21.46
C HIS A 225 5.12 14.32 22.06
N ILE A 226 4.45 15.44 22.41
CA ILE A 226 3.14 15.41 23.09
C ILE A 226 2.03 15.70 22.08
N TYR A 227 0.94 14.97 22.19
CA TYR A 227 -0.27 15.08 21.38
C TYR A 227 -1.50 15.23 22.26
N TRP A 228 -2.55 15.87 21.75
CA TRP A 228 -3.85 15.95 22.40
C TRP A 228 -4.97 16.01 21.38
N ASN A 229 -6.18 15.67 21.79
CA ASN A 229 -7.41 15.63 20.98
C ASN A 229 -8.02 17.04 20.76
N GLY A 230 -7.26 17.94 20.14
CA GLY A 230 -7.74 19.28 19.81
C GLY A 230 -8.58 19.34 18.53
N ASP A 231 -9.08 20.53 18.20
CA ASP A 231 -9.97 20.76 17.04
C ASP A 231 -9.38 20.35 15.69
N HIS A 232 -8.05 20.39 15.55
CA HIS A 232 -7.37 19.95 14.34
C HIS A 232 -7.54 18.43 14.14
N CYS A 233 -7.41 17.64 15.20
CA CYS A 233 -7.60 16.19 15.15
C CYS A 233 -9.06 15.83 14.85
N LYS A 234 -10.02 16.50 15.49
CA LYS A 234 -11.46 16.30 15.22
C LYS A 234 -11.82 16.58 13.76
N ARG A 235 -11.28 17.65 13.17
CA ARG A 235 -11.49 17.93 11.74
C ARG A 235 -10.93 16.85 10.83
N PHE A 236 -9.78 16.29 11.19
CA PHE A 236 -9.20 15.19 10.44
C PHE A 236 -10.02 13.90 10.58
N GLU A 237 -10.44 13.54 11.80
CA GLU A 237 -11.33 12.40 12.08
C GLU A 237 -12.62 12.48 11.25
N HIS A 238 -13.24 13.66 11.21
CA HIS A 238 -14.43 13.92 10.37
C HIS A 238 -14.14 13.77 8.86
N ALA A 239 -12.96 14.20 8.41
CA ALA A 239 -12.59 14.06 7.00
C ALA A 239 -12.40 12.57 6.63
N ILE A 240 -11.78 11.79 7.51
CA ILE A 240 -11.57 10.34 7.29
C ILE A 240 -12.89 9.56 7.36
N ALA A 241 -13.79 9.90 8.30
CA ALA A 241 -15.09 9.24 8.41
C ALA A 241 -15.91 9.34 7.10
N ARG A 242 -15.79 10.45 6.38
CA ARG A 242 -16.47 10.66 5.07
C ARG A 242 -15.84 9.87 3.90
N LEU A 243 -14.62 9.36 4.05
CA LEU A 243 -13.97 8.56 3.00
C LEU A 243 -14.46 7.10 3.01
N GLY A 244 -15.17 6.68 4.06
CA GLY A 244 -15.74 5.32 4.20
C GLY A 244 -17.23 5.22 3.85
N GLU A 245 -17.87 6.35 3.46
CA GLU A 245 -19.23 6.41 2.95
C GLU A 245 -19.22 6.42 1.41
#